data_71c0efff970728f807ee4966f4db90e2
#
_entry.id   71c0efff970728f807ee4966f4db90e2
#
_cell.length_a   1.000
_cell.length_b   1.000
_cell.length_c   1.000
_cell.angle_alpha   90.00
_cell.angle_beta   90.00
_cell.angle_gamma   90.00
#
_symmetry.space_group_name_H-M   'P 1'
#
loop_
_entity.id
_entity.type
_entity.pdbx_description
1 polymer ?
#
loop_
_entity_poly.entity_id
_entity_poly.type
_entity_poly.pdbx_seq_one_letter_code
_entity_poly.pdbx_strand_id
1 'polypeptide(L)'
;VAYFLTPTTNARQILTNSVETLSVTAYSDEAPAQADGAVTLGIVDSAGNTIVAAGTSATSAGNGVYNYILPTQTEPKQLIATWSGTWAGSAMSFPTFHEVVAGQYTNPAEVRAMDSINGEATAFPTSDIIDAIGWAENVVEDFCGTNWVGKFQSEELNGTNSQELKLTRLFPRQILSASINGVNLTAPQIADISIYDTGLIRWGDDIWEYYEPGLKTIINYTHGAGEDTGAPNDLRWAVRSLARFHLIDHLSRIPDRALSIQSEFGQIMLAQPSMDRPTPLPDVNVILQRHRHRAPVVI
;
A
#
# COMPACT_ATOMS: atom_id res chain seq x y z
N VAL A 1 14.95 -28.61 3.60
CA VAL A 1 15.14 -27.48 2.65
C VAL A 1 13.82 -26.71 2.60
N ALA A 2 13.84 -25.45 2.99
CA ALA A 2 12.67 -24.57 2.91
C ALA A 2 12.71 -23.80 1.59
N TYR A 3 11.60 -23.82 0.85
CA TYR A 3 11.41 -23.00 -0.34
C TYR A 3 10.50 -21.83 -0.03
N PHE A 4 10.80 -20.66 -0.58
CA PHE A 4 9.94 -19.48 -0.48
C PHE A 4 10.07 -18.62 -1.74
N LEU A 5 9.03 -17.87 -2.03
CA LEU A 5 8.98 -16.89 -3.11
C LEU A 5 9.01 -15.49 -2.55
N THR A 6 9.90 -14.66 -3.07
CA THR A 6 9.94 -13.23 -2.76
C THR A 6 9.55 -12.43 -4.00
N PRO A 7 8.67 -11.44 -3.89
CA PRO A 7 8.46 -10.48 -4.96
C PRO A 7 9.79 -9.80 -5.30
N THR A 8 10.21 -9.88 -6.55
CA THR A 8 11.45 -9.24 -7.02
C THR A 8 11.15 -7.88 -7.63
N THR A 9 9.95 -7.71 -8.14
CA THR A 9 9.47 -6.40 -8.56
C THR A 9 8.77 -5.69 -7.42
N ASN A 10 9.00 -4.49 -7.39
CA ASN A 10 8.58 -3.39 -6.57
C ASN A 10 7.08 -3.09 -6.63
N ALA A 11 6.30 -3.94 -7.26
CA ALA A 11 4.89 -3.74 -7.48
C ALA A 11 4.07 -4.16 -6.25
N ARG A 12 4.42 -3.65 -5.07
CA ARG A 12 3.43 -3.53 -3.99
C ARG A 12 2.32 -2.59 -4.43
N GLN A 13 2.68 -1.51 -5.14
CA GLN A 13 1.74 -0.55 -5.73
C GLN A 13 1.88 -0.55 -7.25
N ILE A 14 0.78 -0.82 -7.93
CA ILE A 14 0.63 -0.83 -9.38
C ILE A 14 -0.24 0.37 -9.76
N LEU A 15 0.23 1.21 -10.68
CA LEU A 15 -0.60 2.31 -11.15
C LEU A 15 -1.74 1.82 -12.03
N THR A 16 -2.91 2.40 -11.88
CA THR A 16 -4.01 2.23 -12.84
C THR A 16 -3.55 2.66 -14.24
N ASN A 17 -4.09 2.00 -15.25
CA ASN A 17 -3.78 2.26 -16.66
C ASN A 17 -2.30 2.07 -17.05
N SER A 18 -1.49 1.44 -16.20
CA SER A 18 -0.11 1.04 -16.52
C SER A 18 -0.02 -0.43 -16.90
N VAL A 19 1.03 -0.78 -17.64
CA VAL A 19 1.41 -2.17 -17.90
C VAL A 19 2.55 -2.50 -16.95
N GLU A 20 2.32 -3.48 -16.08
CA GLU A 20 3.29 -3.89 -15.08
C GLU A 20 3.66 -5.36 -15.23
N THR A 21 4.91 -5.67 -14.91
CA THR A 21 5.38 -7.05 -14.86
C THR A 21 5.52 -7.47 -13.42
N LEU A 22 4.70 -8.42 -13.00
CA LEU A 22 4.87 -9.09 -11.72
C LEU A 22 6.05 -10.04 -11.83
N SER A 23 6.96 -9.98 -10.86
CA SER A 23 8.14 -10.82 -10.84
C SER A 23 8.37 -11.38 -9.44
N VAL A 24 8.71 -12.66 -9.37
CA VAL A 24 9.05 -13.33 -8.12
C VAL A 24 10.35 -14.10 -8.30
N THR A 25 11.14 -14.20 -7.23
CA THR A 25 12.29 -15.08 -7.17
C THR A 25 12.03 -16.20 -6.18
N ALA A 26 12.20 -17.44 -6.63
CA ALA A 26 12.18 -18.60 -5.76
C ALA A 26 13.55 -18.80 -5.11
N TYR A 27 13.55 -19.10 -3.83
CA TYR A 27 14.75 -19.39 -3.04
C TYR A 27 14.64 -20.74 -2.36
N SER A 28 15.79 -21.38 -2.20
CA SER A 28 16.02 -22.55 -1.39
C SER A 28 17.20 -22.27 -0.47
N ASP A 29 16.97 -22.23 0.84
CA ASP A 29 18.04 -21.96 1.83
C ASP A 29 18.91 -20.76 1.44
N GLU A 30 18.29 -19.61 1.13
CA GLU A 30 18.93 -18.33 0.75
C GLU A 30 19.54 -18.27 -0.68
N ALA A 31 19.55 -19.36 -1.42
CA ALA A 31 20.03 -19.37 -2.81
C ALA A 31 18.85 -19.39 -3.79
N PRO A 32 18.93 -18.65 -4.93
CA PRO A 32 17.90 -18.75 -5.97
C PRO A 32 17.73 -20.19 -6.46
N ALA A 33 16.49 -20.65 -6.55
CA ALA A 33 16.14 -22.03 -6.88
C ALA A 33 15.20 -22.09 -8.10
N GLN A 34 15.63 -22.85 -9.11
CA GLN A 34 14.80 -23.10 -10.29
C GLN A 34 13.71 -24.14 -9.99
N ALA A 35 12.50 -23.94 -10.49
CA ALA A 35 11.46 -24.96 -10.47
C ALA A 35 11.81 -26.13 -11.40
N ASP A 36 11.33 -27.32 -11.08
CA ASP A 36 11.51 -28.54 -11.87
C ASP A 36 10.72 -28.51 -13.21
N GLY A 37 9.75 -27.61 -13.33
CA GLY A 37 8.89 -27.44 -14.49
C GLY A 37 8.35 -26.04 -14.65
N ALA A 38 7.25 -25.90 -15.38
CA ALA A 38 6.60 -24.62 -15.59
C ALA A 38 6.02 -24.10 -14.27
N VAL A 39 6.26 -22.81 -13.99
CA VAL A 39 5.56 -22.09 -12.94
C VAL A 39 4.33 -21.42 -13.54
N THR A 40 3.23 -21.55 -12.85
CA THR A 40 1.94 -20.97 -13.25
C THR A 40 1.45 -19.98 -12.19
N LEU A 41 0.55 -19.10 -12.56
CA LEU A 41 -0.11 -18.22 -11.61
C LEU A 41 -1.62 -18.11 -11.90
N GLY A 42 -2.35 -17.70 -10.88
CA GLY A 42 -3.71 -17.20 -10.96
C GLY A 42 -3.80 -15.91 -10.18
N ILE A 43 -4.59 -14.94 -10.63
CA ILE A 43 -4.76 -13.67 -9.96
C ILE A 43 -6.25 -13.43 -9.71
N VAL A 44 -6.59 -13.15 -8.45
CA VAL A 44 -7.92 -12.74 -8.05
C VAL A 44 -7.87 -11.37 -7.37
N ASP A 45 -8.96 -10.62 -7.40
CA ASP A 45 -9.08 -9.43 -6.56
C ASP A 45 -9.62 -9.80 -5.15
N SER A 46 -9.66 -8.80 -4.27
CA SER A 46 -10.18 -8.97 -2.89
C SER A 46 -11.65 -9.37 -2.81
N ALA A 47 -12.43 -9.15 -3.87
CA ALA A 47 -13.82 -9.61 -3.98
C ALA A 47 -13.94 -11.04 -4.51
N GLY A 48 -12.82 -11.69 -4.87
CA GLY A 48 -12.76 -13.03 -5.43
C GLY A 48 -12.98 -13.09 -6.95
N ASN A 49 -13.05 -11.94 -7.64
CA ASN A 49 -13.17 -11.92 -9.10
C ASN A 49 -11.84 -12.36 -9.74
N THR A 50 -11.93 -13.22 -10.73
CA THR A 50 -10.75 -13.71 -11.46
C THR A 50 -10.26 -12.64 -12.45
N ILE A 51 -9.02 -12.16 -12.23
CA ILE A 51 -8.30 -11.26 -13.14
C ILE A 51 -7.47 -12.07 -14.14
N VAL A 52 -6.82 -13.14 -13.65
CA VAL A 52 -6.04 -14.09 -14.46
C VAL A 52 -6.42 -15.50 -14.01
N ALA A 53 -6.78 -16.33 -14.96
CA ALA A 53 -7.20 -17.71 -14.68
C ALA A 53 -6.05 -18.50 -14.01
N ALA A 54 -6.40 -19.31 -13.01
CA ALA A 54 -5.43 -20.20 -12.40
C ALA A 54 -4.80 -21.16 -13.42
N GLY A 55 -3.51 -21.42 -13.30
CA GLY A 55 -2.77 -22.26 -14.25
C GLY A 55 -2.21 -21.51 -15.47
N THR A 56 -2.35 -20.17 -15.53
CA THR A 56 -1.70 -19.36 -16.56
C THR A 56 -0.17 -19.41 -16.40
N SER A 57 0.56 -19.70 -17.48
CA SER A 57 2.02 -19.88 -17.42
C SER A 57 2.75 -18.56 -17.18
N ALA A 58 3.69 -18.57 -16.25
CA ALA A 58 4.67 -17.50 -16.07
C ALA A 58 5.90 -17.75 -16.97
N THR A 59 6.60 -16.67 -17.32
CA THR A 59 7.84 -16.75 -18.11
C THR A 59 9.03 -16.86 -17.15
N SER A 60 9.83 -17.91 -17.30
CA SER A 60 11.10 -18.04 -16.56
C SER A 60 12.15 -17.09 -17.15
N ALA A 61 12.76 -16.27 -16.32
CA ALA A 61 13.89 -15.42 -16.65
C ALA A 61 15.25 -16.05 -16.26
N GLY A 62 15.24 -17.29 -15.75
CA GLY A 62 16.41 -17.97 -15.22
C GLY A 62 16.70 -17.64 -13.75
N ASN A 63 17.63 -18.37 -13.14
CA ASN A 63 18.03 -18.16 -11.75
C ASN A 63 16.86 -18.07 -10.74
N GLY A 64 15.84 -18.91 -10.94
CA GLY A 64 14.65 -18.92 -10.06
C GLY A 64 13.71 -17.74 -10.23
N VAL A 65 13.91 -16.86 -11.20
CA VAL A 65 13.06 -15.68 -11.47
C VAL A 65 11.95 -16.04 -12.45
N TYR A 66 10.72 -15.66 -12.08
CA TYR A 66 9.51 -15.86 -12.90
C TYR A 66 8.77 -14.56 -13.06
N ASN A 67 8.38 -14.25 -14.30
CA ASN A 67 7.74 -13.02 -14.70
C ASN A 67 6.36 -13.27 -15.30
N TYR A 68 5.44 -12.32 -15.05
CA TYR A 68 4.13 -12.29 -15.69
C TYR A 68 3.73 -10.86 -15.99
N ILE A 69 3.31 -10.58 -17.23
CA ILE A 69 2.79 -9.26 -17.61
C ILE A 69 1.34 -9.19 -17.16
N LEU A 70 1.07 -8.32 -16.19
CA LEU A 70 -0.28 -8.12 -15.66
C LEU A 70 -1.15 -7.38 -16.69
N PRO A 71 -2.37 -7.84 -16.97
CA PRO A 71 -3.34 -7.04 -17.73
C PRO A 71 -3.56 -5.68 -17.08
N THR A 72 -3.69 -4.63 -17.90
CA THR A 72 -3.91 -3.25 -17.42
C THR A 72 -5.13 -3.20 -16.49
N GLN A 73 -4.95 -2.61 -15.31
CA GLN A 73 -5.99 -2.40 -14.32
C GLN A 73 -6.50 -0.96 -14.42
N THR A 74 -7.81 -0.76 -14.44
CA THR A 74 -8.42 0.58 -14.61
C THR A 74 -8.90 1.20 -13.31
N GLU A 75 -9.02 0.40 -12.24
CA GLU A 75 -9.56 0.82 -10.95
C GLU A 75 -8.66 0.38 -9.80
N PRO A 76 -8.56 1.18 -8.73
CA PRO A 76 -7.86 0.78 -7.51
C PRO A 76 -8.49 -0.48 -6.90
N LYS A 77 -7.65 -1.46 -6.59
CA LYS A 77 -8.07 -2.73 -5.97
C LYS A 77 -6.87 -3.46 -5.38
N GLN A 78 -7.13 -4.43 -4.52
CA GLN A 78 -6.11 -5.36 -4.07
C GLN A 78 -6.13 -6.60 -4.97
N LEU A 79 -4.95 -7.06 -5.37
CA LEU A 79 -4.74 -8.27 -6.14
C LEU A 79 -3.99 -9.31 -5.30
N ILE A 80 -4.41 -10.55 -5.42
CA ILE A 80 -3.75 -11.71 -4.83
C ILE A 80 -3.29 -12.59 -5.98
N ALA A 81 -1.97 -12.60 -6.23
CA ALA A 81 -1.37 -13.46 -7.24
C ALA A 81 -0.84 -14.74 -6.58
N THR A 82 -1.40 -15.88 -6.90
CA THR A 82 -0.99 -17.18 -6.39
C THR A 82 -0.11 -17.87 -7.40
N TRP A 83 1.17 -18.01 -7.09
CA TRP A 83 2.18 -18.66 -7.91
C TRP A 83 2.27 -20.13 -7.53
N SER A 84 2.25 -21.02 -8.51
CA SER A 84 2.26 -22.46 -8.29
C SER A 84 3.29 -23.13 -9.18
N GLY A 85 4.04 -24.10 -8.63
CA GLY A 85 5.07 -24.84 -9.34
C GLY A 85 5.54 -26.03 -8.53
N THR A 86 6.54 -26.75 -9.05
CA THR A 86 7.17 -27.90 -8.38
C THR A 86 8.63 -27.60 -8.16
N TRP A 87 9.09 -27.77 -6.92
CA TRP A 87 10.49 -27.62 -6.52
C TRP A 87 10.93 -28.88 -5.77
N ALA A 88 12.02 -29.48 -6.22
CA ALA A 88 12.54 -30.76 -5.70
C ALA A 88 11.45 -31.85 -5.57
N GLY A 89 10.63 -32.00 -6.60
CA GLY A 89 9.56 -32.96 -6.65
C GLY A 89 8.32 -32.64 -5.82
N SER A 90 8.29 -31.52 -5.09
CA SER A 90 7.16 -31.12 -4.25
C SER A 90 6.39 -29.96 -4.90
N ALA A 91 5.06 -30.13 -5.05
CA ALA A 91 4.18 -29.06 -5.52
C ALA A 91 4.00 -28.01 -4.42
N MET A 92 4.16 -26.74 -4.77
CA MET A 92 4.06 -25.60 -3.85
C MET A 92 3.26 -24.49 -4.46
N SER A 93 2.64 -23.70 -3.59
CA SER A 93 1.83 -22.53 -3.97
C SER A 93 2.10 -21.39 -3.01
N PHE A 94 2.34 -20.19 -3.55
CA PHE A 94 2.74 -19.01 -2.78
C PHE A 94 1.92 -17.78 -3.21
N PRO A 95 1.20 -17.12 -2.30
CA PRO A 95 0.51 -15.90 -2.60
C PRO A 95 1.45 -14.68 -2.53
N THR A 96 1.27 -13.74 -3.44
CA THR A 96 1.83 -12.38 -3.36
C THR A 96 0.71 -11.36 -3.42
N PHE A 97 0.85 -10.28 -2.67
CA PHE A 97 -0.18 -9.25 -2.55
C PHE A 97 0.28 -7.96 -3.24
N HIS A 98 -0.59 -7.41 -4.06
CA HIS A 98 -0.33 -6.18 -4.81
C HIS A 98 -1.52 -5.23 -4.67
N GLU A 99 -1.24 -3.95 -4.58
CA GLU A 99 -2.26 -2.91 -4.52
C GLU A 99 -2.25 -2.11 -5.82
N VAL A 100 -3.40 -2.03 -6.49
CA VAL A 100 -3.59 -1.12 -7.62
C VAL A 100 -4.02 0.23 -7.06
N VAL A 101 -3.29 1.29 -7.40
CA VAL A 101 -3.52 2.65 -6.92
C VAL A 101 -3.76 3.61 -8.08
N ALA A 102 -4.59 4.64 -7.88
CA ALA A 102 -4.87 5.63 -8.91
C ALA A 102 -3.71 6.62 -9.11
N GLY A 103 -2.80 6.74 -8.14
CA GLY A 103 -1.66 7.65 -8.20
C GLY A 103 -0.59 7.29 -7.18
N GLN A 104 0.52 8.00 -7.23
CA GLN A 104 1.62 7.89 -6.29
C GLN A 104 2.09 9.28 -5.85
N TYR A 105 2.59 9.42 -4.63
CA TYR A 105 3.22 10.67 -4.18
C TYR A 105 4.54 10.92 -4.89
N THR A 106 5.32 9.86 -5.12
CA THR A 106 6.62 9.92 -5.79
C THR A 106 6.95 8.55 -6.40
N ASN A 107 8.02 8.50 -7.18
CA ASN A 107 8.52 7.27 -7.76
C ASN A 107 10.01 7.07 -7.43
N PRO A 108 10.56 5.85 -7.58
CA PRO A 108 11.95 5.56 -7.26
C PRO A 108 12.96 6.41 -8.03
N ALA A 109 12.65 6.82 -9.25
CA ALA A 109 13.55 7.65 -10.05
C ALA A 109 13.67 9.08 -9.47
N GLU A 110 12.56 9.65 -8.98
CA GLU A 110 12.55 10.95 -8.32
C GLU A 110 13.35 10.95 -7.01
N VAL A 111 13.22 9.88 -6.20
CA VAL A 111 14.01 9.73 -4.97
C VAL A 111 15.47 9.50 -5.30
N ARG A 112 15.78 8.68 -6.31
CA ARG A 112 17.15 8.43 -6.76
C ARG A 112 17.86 9.69 -7.29
N ALA A 113 17.10 10.64 -7.83
CA ALA A 113 17.65 11.91 -8.31
C ALA A 113 18.02 12.89 -7.18
N MET A 114 17.67 12.59 -5.92
CA MET A 114 17.98 13.46 -4.79
C MET A 114 19.47 13.37 -4.41
N ASP A 115 19.98 14.47 -3.86
CA ASP A 115 21.34 14.52 -3.31
C ASP A 115 21.59 13.40 -2.29
N SER A 116 22.80 12.88 -2.28
CA SER A 116 23.27 11.77 -1.44
C SER A 116 22.73 10.38 -1.81
N ILE A 117 21.79 10.27 -2.75
CA ILE A 117 21.31 9.00 -3.31
C ILE A 117 21.71 8.85 -4.78
N ASN A 118 21.86 9.97 -5.46
CA ASN A 118 22.22 10.01 -6.87
C ASN A 118 23.59 9.36 -7.12
N GLY A 119 23.61 8.39 -8.04
CA GLY A 119 24.84 7.65 -8.39
C GLY A 119 25.16 6.45 -7.49
N GLU A 120 24.51 6.29 -6.34
CA GLU A 120 24.81 5.26 -5.34
C GLU A 120 23.87 4.03 -5.48
N ALA A 121 23.75 3.49 -6.69
CA ALA A 121 22.81 2.39 -6.96
C ALA A 121 23.11 1.11 -6.14
N THR A 122 24.38 0.88 -5.79
CA THR A 122 24.78 -0.28 -4.98
C THR A 122 24.43 -0.07 -3.50
N ALA A 123 24.62 1.15 -2.98
CA ALA A 123 24.28 1.47 -1.60
C ALA A 123 22.77 1.58 -1.37
N PHE A 124 22.02 1.96 -2.40
CA PHE A 124 20.55 2.12 -2.36
C PHE A 124 19.90 1.34 -3.49
N PRO A 125 19.69 0.03 -3.33
CA PRO A 125 18.93 -0.79 -4.29
C PRO A 125 17.52 -0.23 -4.51
N THR A 126 16.93 -0.50 -5.65
CA THR A 126 15.59 0.00 -5.96
C THR A 126 14.53 -0.54 -4.99
N SER A 127 14.68 -1.77 -4.49
CA SER A 127 13.84 -2.34 -3.43
C SER A 127 13.77 -1.47 -2.20
N ASP A 128 14.94 -1.04 -1.69
CA ASP A 128 15.05 -0.26 -0.47
C ASP A 128 14.44 1.15 -0.65
N ILE A 129 14.60 1.73 -1.85
CA ILE A 129 13.97 3.02 -2.18
C ILE A 129 12.44 2.89 -2.12
N ILE A 130 11.88 1.78 -2.59
CA ILE A 130 10.44 1.58 -2.59
C ILE A 130 9.90 1.32 -1.19
N ASP A 131 10.62 0.55 -0.39
CA ASP A 131 10.27 0.36 1.01
C ASP A 131 10.32 1.69 1.78
N ALA A 132 11.32 2.53 1.49
CA ALA A 132 11.41 3.88 2.06
C ALA A 132 10.27 4.79 1.61
N ILE A 133 9.86 4.74 0.34
CA ILE A 133 8.68 5.48 -0.15
C ILE A 133 7.43 5.01 0.58
N GLY A 134 7.18 3.71 0.66
CA GLY A 134 6.02 3.16 1.36
C GLY A 134 5.96 3.55 2.84
N TRP A 135 7.11 3.54 3.51
CA TRP A 135 7.22 4.03 4.88
C TRP A 135 6.87 5.53 4.98
N ALA A 136 7.42 6.35 4.08
CA ALA A 136 7.20 7.79 4.08
C ALA A 136 5.73 8.15 3.78
N GLU A 137 5.08 7.45 2.85
CA GLU A 137 3.65 7.60 2.57
C GLU A 137 2.81 7.29 3.80
N ASN A 138 3.07 6.17 4.48
CA ASN A 138 2.35 5.81 5.69
C ASN A 138 2.48 6.86 6.79
N VAL A 139 3.69 7.40 7.01
CA VAL A 139 3.92 8.47 8.00
C VAL A 139 3.10 9.72 7.67
N VAL A 140 3.07 10.11 6.38
CA VAL A 140 2.30 11.28 5.92
C VAL A 140 0.80 11.05 6.07
N GLU A 141 0.30 9.91 5.63
CA GLU A 141 -1.13 9.58 5.67
C GLU A 141 -1.65 9.41 7.09
N ASP A 142 -0.90 8.74 7.95
CA ASP A 142 -1.29 8.54 9.36
C ASP A 142 -1.36 9.87 10.12
N PHE A 143 -0.38 10.76 9.91
CA PHE A 143 -0.40 12.06 10.57
C PHE A 143 -1.48 12.99 10.02
N CYS A 144 -1.66 13.00 8.71
CA CYS A 144 -2.67 13.84 8.06
C CYS A 144 -4.10 13.30 8.25
N GLY A 145 -4.25 12.02 8.59
CA GLY A 145 -5.55 11.35 8.75
C GLY A 145 -6.26 11.08 7.43
N THR A 146 -5.58 11.27 6.30
CA THR A 146 -6.09 11.00 4.96
C THR A 146 -4.97 10.78 3.97
N ASN A 147 -5.31 10.20 2.81
CA ASN A 147 -4.43 10.08 1.65
C ASN A 147 -4.89 11.02 0.52
N TRP A 148 -3.97 11.41 -0.35
CA TRP A 148 -4.23 12.26 -1.52
C TRP A 148 -4.18 11.52 -2.84
N VAL A 149 -3.95 10.22 -2.80
CA VAL A 149 -3.98 9.32 -3.96
C VAL A 149 -5.10 8.33 -3.78
N GLY A 150 -5.76 7.92 -4.87
CA GLY A 150 -6.82 6.92 -4.79
C GLY A 150 -6.25 5.56 -4.39
N LYS A 151 -6.66 5.04 -3.25
CA LYS A 151 -6.27 3.73 -2.71
C LYS A 151 -7.48 2.85 -2.46
N PHE A 152 -7.25 1.56 -2.47
CA PHE A 152 -8.24 0.56 -2.09
C PHE A 152 -8.21 0.31 -0.58
N GLN A 153 -9.38 0.12 0.02
CA GLN A 153 -9.52 -0.29 1.42
C GLN A 153 -10.59 -1.38 1.53
N SER A 154 -10.28 -2.41 2.31
CA SER A 154 -11.25 -3.40 2.77
C SER A 154 -11.40 -3.26 4.28
N GLU A 155 -12.60 -3.11 4.76
CA GLU A 155 -12.90 -3.00 6.19
C GLU A 155 -13.95 -4.02 6.61
N GLU A 156 -13.68 -4.58 7.78
CA GLU A 156 -14.59 -5.50 8.45
C GLU A 156 -15.18 -4.78 9.66
N LEU A 157 -16.46 -4.46 9.58
CA LEU A 157 -17.17 -3.60 10.53
C LEU A 157 -18.35 -4.35 11.16
N ASN A 158 -18.71 -3.94 12.35
CA ASN A 158 -19.98 -4.35 12.93
C ASN A 158 -21.10 -3.45 12.40
N GLY A 159 -22.23 -4.03 12.08
CA GLY A 159 -23.43 -3.25 11.73
C GLY A 159 -23.88 -2.37 12.89
N THR A 160 -24.59 -1.31 12.59
CA THR A 160 -25.06 -0.31 13.57
C THR A 160 -26.55 -0.41 13.86
N ASN A 161 -27.30 -1.31 13.22
CA ASN A 161 -28.76 -1.34 13.20
C ASN A 161 -29.40 0.01 12.80
N SER A 162 -28.69 0.77 11.98
CA SER A 162 -29.15 2.05 11.43
C SER A 162 -28.81 2.15 9.95
N GLN A 163 -29.33 3.16 9.30
CA GLN A 163 -28.98 3.44 7.90
C GLN A 163 -27.53 3.93 7.74
N GLU A 164 -26.89 4.34 8.82
CA GLU A 164 -25.57 4.96 8.79
C GLU A 164 -24.48 4.01 9.33
N LEU A 165 -23.35 3.97 8.61
CA LEU A 165 -22.16 3.25 9.00
C LEU A 165 -20.94 4.13 8.79
N LYS A 166 -19.99 4.10 9.74
CA LYS A 166 -18.79 4.91 9.71
C LYS A 166 -17.61 4.07 9.25
N LEU A 167 -16.99 4.46 8.13
CA LEU A 167 -15.73 3.95 7.66
C LEU A 167 -14.56 4.59 8.41
N THR A 168 -13.44 3.88 8.51
CA THR A 168 -12.24 4.41 9.19
C THR A 168 -11.50 5.43 8.33
N ARG A 169 -11.59 5.32 7.01
CA ARG A 169 -10.93 6.26 6.09
C ARG A 169 -11.85 7.42 5.71
N LEU A 170 -11.24 8.60 5.62
CA LEU A 170 -11.91 9.79 5.10
C LEU A 170 -11.91 9.79 3.56
N PHE A 171 -12.80 10.57 2.98
CA PHE A 171 -12.94 10.72 1.53
C PHE A 171 -13.15 9.39 0.78
N PRO A 172 -14.08 8.52 1.24
CA PRO A 172 -14.48 7.39 0.42
C PRO A 172 -15.08 7.90 -0.89
N ARG A 173 -14.73 7.23 -2.01
CA ARG A 173 -15.14 7.67 -3.35
C ARG A 173 -16.15 6.73 -3.98
N GLN A 174 -15.91 5.45 -3.86
CA GLN A 174 -16.75 4.43 -4.47
C GLN A 174 -16.77 3.17 -3.61
N ILE A 175 -17.95 2.62 -3.40
CA ILE A 175 -18.09 1.26 -2.85
C ILE A 175 -17.99 0.27 -4.02
N LEU A 176 -16.97 -0.57 -3.99
CA LEU A 176 -16.73 -1.60 -5.02
C LEU A 176 -17.53 -2.86 -4.76
N SER A 177 -17.61 -3.26 -3.51
CA SER A 177 -18.44 -4.37 -3.06
C SER A 177 -18.73 -4.25 -1.57
N ALA A 178 -19.83 -4.81 -1.14
CA ALA A 178 -20.17 -4.94 0.26
C ALA A 178 -20.83 -6.28 0.52
N SER A 179 -20.62 -6.86 1.70
CA SER A 179 -21.32 -8.05 2.14
C SER A 179 -21.75 -7.89 3.59
N ILE A 180 -22.95 -8.39 3.90
CA ILE A 180 -23.50 -8.45 5.24
C ILE A 180 -23.70 -9.92 5.57
N ASN A 181 -23.06 -10.39 6.64
CA ASN A 181 -23.17 -11.78 7.10
C ASN A 181 -22.80 -12.81 6.03
N GLY A 182 -21.80 -12.49 5.19
CA GLY A 182 -21.37 -13.34 4.09
C GLY A 182 -22.27 -13.32 2.84
N VAL A 183 -23.36 -12.50 2.84
CA VAL A 183 -24.21 -12.28 1.68
C VAL A 183 -23.78 -11.00 0.98
N ASN A 184 -23.35 -11.12 -0.27
CA ASN A 184 -22.94 -9.96 -1.07
C ASN A 184 -24.14 -9.10 -1.45
N LEU A 185 -23.98 -7.79 -1.34
CA LEU A 185 -24.95 -6.83 -1.86
C LEU A 185 -24.95 -6.85 -3.39
N THR A 186 -26.11 -6.69 -3.96
CA THR A 186 -26.30 -6.55 -5.41
C THR A 186 -25.89 -5.16 -5.90
N ALA A 187 -25.56 -5.01 -7.18
CA ALA A 187 -25.19 -3.72 -7.76
C ALA A 187 -26.25 -2.60 -7.52
N PRO A 188 -27.59 -2.85 -7.61
CA PRO A 188 -28.58 -1.85 -7.23
C PRO A 188 -28.52 -1.43 -5.77
N GLN A 189 -28.28 -2.37 -4.84
CA GLN A 189 -28.14 -2.06 -3.41
C GLN A 189 -26.89 -1.23 -3.12
N ILE A 190 -25.78 -1.53 -3.80
CA ILE A 190 -24.55 -0.73 -3.69
C ILE A 190 -24.78 0.68 -4.24
N ALA A 191 -25.49 0.83 -5.35
CA ALA A 191 -25.80 2.13 -5.95
C ALA A 191 -26.71 3.02 -5.08
N ASP A 192 -27.47 2.42 -4.15
CA ASP A 192 -28.32 3.12 -3.19
C ASP A 192 -27.55 3.64 -1.95
N ILE A 193 -26.27 3.34 -1.84
CA ILE A 193 -25.42 3.80 -0.74
C ILE A 193 -24.91 5.21 -1.05
N SER A 194 -25.33 6.18 -0.24
CA SER A 194 -24.78 7.53 -0.26
C SER A 194 -23.45 7.61 0.49
N ILE A 195 -22.48 8.29 -0.08
CA ILE A 195 -21.10 8.40 0.43
C ILE A 195 -20.83 9.85 0.82
N TYR A 196 -20.20 10.06 1.99
CA TYR A 196 -19.84 11.38 2.50
C TYR A 196 -18.33 11.47 2.76
N ASP A 197 -17.72 12.62 2.49
CA ASP A 197 -16.28 12.86 2.66
C ASP A 197 -15.77 12.60 4.09
N THR A 198 -16.66 12.67 5.06
CA THR A 198 -16.35 12.35 6.46
C THR A 198 -16.09 10.88 6.74
N GLY A 199 -16.22 10.01 5.73
CA GLY A 199 -16.18 8.56 5.91
C GLY A 199 -17.52 7.96 6.37
N LEU A 200 -18.57 8.77 6.48
CA LEU A 200 -19.91 8.26 6.72
C LEU A 200 -20.49 7.71 5.42
N ILE A 201 -21.11 6.55 5.48
CA ILE A 201 -21.94 6.01 4.40
C ILE A 201 -23.35 5.80 4.91
N ARG A 202 -24.34 6.06 4.06
CA ARG A 202 -25.75 5.91 4.38
C ARG A 202 -26.41 5.03 3.33
N TRP A 203 -27.03 3.96 3.77
CA TRP A 203 -27.83 3.10 2.90
C TRP A 203 -29.28 3.62 2.84
N GLY A 204 -29.77 3.89 1.68
CA GLY A 204 -31.06 4.56 1.41
C GLY A 204 -32.18 4.22 2.38
N ASP A 205 -32.98 3.22 2.05
CA ASP A 205 -34.11 2.76 2.88
C ASP A 205 -33.80 1.52 3.72
N ASP A 206 -32.57 0.99 3.64
CA ASP A 206 -32.16 -0.22 4.34
C ASP A 206 -31.26 0.08 5.55
N ILE A 207 -30.92 -0.93 6.33
CA ILE A 207 -30.11 -0.78 7.54
C ILE A 207 -28.87 -1.68 7.51
N TRP A 208 -27.77 -1.21 8.12
CA TRP A 208 -26.59 -2.00 8.39
C TRP A 208 -26.86 -2.89 9.61
N GLU A 209 -27.34 -4.08 9.34
CA GLU A 209 -27.74 -5.02 10.40
C GLU A 209 -26.56 -5.37 11.32
N TYR A 210 -26.79 -5.28 12.64
CA TYR A 210 -25.86 -5.76 13.63
C TYR A 210 -26.22 -7.21 14.00
N TYR A 211 -25.23 -8.07 13.92
CA TYR A 211 -25.36 -9.47 14.30
C TYR A 211 -24.41 -9.81 15.45
N GLU A 212 -24.73 -10.87 16.18
CA GLU A 212 -23.91 -11.38 17.26
C GLU A 212 -22.50 -11.80 16.80
N PRO A 213 -21.52 -11.98 17.74
CA PRO A 213 -20.11 -12.20 17.40
C PRO A 213 -19.88 -13.29 16.37
N GLY A 214 -19.24 -12.91 15.25
CA GLY A 214 -18.85 -13.81 14.15
C GLY A 214 -19.42 -13.48 12.79
N LEU A 215 -20.46 -12.63 12.71
CA LEU A 215 -21.02 -12.17 11.44
C LEU A 215 -20.77 -10.67 11.30
N LYS A 216 -20.09 -10.28 10.23
CA LYS A 216 -19.60 -8.92 10.03
C LYS A 216 -20.03 -8.34 8.69
N THR A 217 -20.04 -7.04 8.61
CA THR A 217 -20.17 -6.29 7.37
C THR A 217 -18.77 -6.07 6.81
N ILE A 218 -18.51 -6.56 5.60
CA ILE A 218 -17.25 -6.30 4.88
C ILE A 218 -17.56 -5.29 3.77
N ILE A 219 -16.80 -4.20 3.73
CA ILE A 219 -16.93 -3.16 2.73
C ILE A 219 -15.59 -2.97 2.03
N ASN A 220 -15.59 -3.12 0.71
CA ASN A 220 -14.48 -2.84 -0.17
C ASN A 220 -14.75 -1.53 -0.90
N TYR A 221 -13.88 -0.55 -0.74
CA TYR A 221 -14.09 0.77 -1.31
C TYR A 221 -12.79 1.45 -1.71
N THR A 222 -12.89 2.47 -2.55
CA THR A 222 -11.78 3.37 -2.85
C THR A 222 -11.91 4.64 -2.03
N HIS A 223 -10.78 5.21 -1.63
CA HIS A 223 -10.75 6.46 -0.86
C HIS A 223 -9.54 7.32 -1.26
N GLY A 224 -9.62 8.62 -1.00
CA GLY A 224 -8.54 9.58 -1.26
C GLY A 224 -9.04 10.97 -1.60
N ALA A 225 -8.44 12.01 -1.00
CA ALA A 225 -8.85 13.40 -1.17
C ALA A 225 -8.47 14.00 -2.54
N GLY A 226 -7.44 13.47 -3.21
CA GLY A 226 -6.88 14.03 -4.45
C GLY A 226 -7.00 13.11 -5.66
N GLU A 227 -8.09 12.36 -5.79
CA GLU A 227 -8.27 11.32 -6.81
C GLU A 227 -7.97 11.80 -8.24
N ASP A 228 -8.45 13.00 -8.61
CA ASP A 228 -8.30 13.54 -9.97
C ASP A 228 -7.05 14.40 -10.17
N THR A 229 -6.47 14.93 -9.10
CA THR A 229 -5.36 15.91 -9.17
C THR A 229 -4.04 15.37 -8.64
N GLY A 230 -4.07 14.19 -8.02
CA GLY A 230 -2.92 13.62 -7.32
C GLY A 230 -2.57 14.39 -6.04
N ALA A 231 -1.48 13.95 -5.39
CA ALA A 231 -1.01 14.60 -4.18
C ALA A 231 -0.46 16.01 -4.47
N PRO A 232 -0.72 17.02 -3.59
CA PRO A 232 -0.13 18.34 -3.68
C PRO A 232 1.40 18.29 -3.75
N ASN A 233 2.01 19.23 -4.48
CA ASN A 233 3.47 19.22 -4.71
C ASN A 233 4.29 19.30 -3.42
N ASP A 234 3.81 20.02 -2.41
CA ASP A 234 4.48 20.11 -1.11
C ASP A 234 4.44 18.76 -0.35
N LEU A 235 3.33 18.03 -0.41
CA LEU A 235 3.25 16.66 0.13
C LEU A 235 4.13 15.68 -0.65
N ARG A 236 4.19 15.79 -1.97
CA ARG A 236 5.11 15.00 -2.80
C ARG A 236 6.56 15.25 -2.40
N TRP A 237 6.91 16.51 -2.16
CA TRP A 237 8.24 16.87 -1.64
C TRP A 237 8.47 16.30 -0.24
N ALA A 238 7.49 16.36 0.65
CA ALA A 238 7.58 15.81 2.00
C ALA A 238 7.86 14.29 1.98
N VAL A 239 7.11 13.53 1.17
CA VAL A 239 7.33 12.08 1.01
C VAL A 239 8.73 11.78 0.49
N ARG A 240 9.21 12.49 -0.55
CA ARG A 240 10.57 12.32 -1.07
C ARG A 240 11.64 12.60 -0.01
N SER A 241 11.47 13.67 0.73
CA SER A 241 12.42 14.05 1.79
C SER A 241 12.46 13.05 2.92
N LEU A 242 11.30 12.48 3.31
CA LEU A 242 11.21 11.42 4.30
C LEU A 242 11.83 10.11 3.79
N ALA A 243 11.53 9.71 2.57
CA ALA A 243 12.11 8.51 1.97
C ALA A 243 13.65 8.61 1.89
N ARG A 244 14.16 9.77 1.44
CA ARG A 244 15.59 10.04 1.47
C ARG A 244 16.18 9.98 2.88
N PHE A 245 15.52 10.58 3.85
CA PHE A 245 15.96 10.55 5.25
C PHE A 245 16.03 9.11 5.75
N HIS A 246 14.99 8.31 5.53
CA HIS A 246 14.94 6.91 5.95
C HIS A 246 16.08 6.08 5.36
N LEU A 247 16.39 6.27 4.07
CA LEU A 247 17.49 5.57 3.39
C LEU A 247 18.86 5.93 3.96
N ILE A 248 19.09 7.22 4.27
CA ILE A 248 20.38 7.69 4.76
C ILE A 248 20.57 7.36 6.24
N ASP A 249 19.50 7.36 7.02
CA ASP A 249 19.54 7.10 8.45
C ASP A 249 20.11 5.70 8.76
N HIS A 250 19.80 4.70 7.95
CA HIS A 250 20.40 3.36 8.06
C HIS A 250 21.93 3.34 7.88
N LEU A 251 22.49 4.30 7.16
CA LEU A 251 23.95 4.46 6.98
C LEU A 251 24.56 5.35 8.06
N SER A 252 23.73 6.01 8.87
CA SER A 252 24.19 6.89 9.94
C SER A 252 24.83 6.08 11.05
N ARG A 253 26.01 6.54 11.52
CA ARG A 253 26.66 5.99 12.72
C ARG A 253 26.08 6.56 14.02
N ILE A 254 25.03 7.35 13.92
CA ILE A 254 24.39 8.01 15.05
C ILE A 254 23.33 7.05 15.59
N PRO A 255 23.32 6.73 16.90
CA PRO A 255 22.26 5.91 17.47
C PRO A 255 20.88 6.57 17.31
N ASP A 256 19.86 5.82 16.92
CA ASP A 256 18.49 6.27 16.65
C ASP A 256 17.84 7.07 17.78
N ARG A 257 18.37 6.96 19.01
CA ARG A 257 17.87 7.65 20.21
C ARG A 257 18.82 8.74 20.70
N ALA A 258 19.80 9.15 19.90
CA ALA A 258 20.67 10.24 20.28
C ALA A 258 19.87 11.54 20.37
N LEU A 259 19.99 12.23 21.51
CA LEU A 259 19.38 13.55 21.73
C LEU A 259 20.26 14.68 21.18
N SER A 260 21.54 14.43 21.14
CA SER A 260 22.56 15.40 20.66
C SER A 260 23.82 14.68 20.19
N ILE A 261 24.53 15.35 19.31
CA ILE A 261 25.88 14.93 18.86
C ILE A 261 26.85 15.98 19.28
N GLN A 262 27.95 15.55 19.89
CA GLN A 262 29.09 16.44 20.17
C GLN A 262 30.10 16.36 19.03
N SER A 263 30.35 17.46 18.36
CA SER A 263 31.36 17.60 17.32
C SER A 263 32.45 18.56 17.74
N GLU A 264 33.53 18.65 16.97
CA GLU A 264 34.61 19.63 17.18
C GLU A 264 34.09 21.07 17.11
N PHE A 265 32.96 21.31 16.48
CA PHE A 265 32.32 22.63 16.32
C PHE A 265 31.22 22.93 17.36
N GLY A 266 30.98 22.02 18.31
CA GLY A 266 29.97 22.19 19.36
C GLY A 266 28.95 21.04 19.45
N GLN A 267 27.94 21.25 20.28
CA GLN A 267 26.86 20.29 20.48
C GLN A 267 25.73 20.60 19.53
N ILE A 268 25.33 19.59 18.72
CA ILE A 268 24.18 19.66 17.82
C ILE A 268 23.03 18.90 18.49
N MET A 269 21.93 19.60 18.76
CA MET A 269 20.69 18.96 19.24
C MET A 269 19.93 18.37 18.08
N LEU A 270 19.52 17.09 18.21
CA LEU A 270 18.74 16.41 17.20
C LEU A 270 17.25 16.65 17.44
N ALA A 271 16.48 16.92 16.37
CA ALA A 271 15.05 17.02 16.44
C ALA A 271 14.43 15.64 16.74
N GLN A 272 13.65 15.55 17.81
CA GLN A 272 12.95 14.31 18.15
C GLN A 272 11.50 14.34 17.71
N PRO A 273 10.99 13.23 17.19
CA PRO A 273 9.56 13.09 16.90
C PRO A 273 8.71 13.25 18.18
N SER A 274 7.58 13.89 18.06
CA SER A 274 6.55 14.04 19.10
C SER A 274 5.16 13.97 18.47
N MET A 275 4.10 13.98 19.29
CA MET A 275 2.72 13.93 18.77
C MET A 275 2.40 15.07 17.77
N ASP A 276 3.04 16.24 17.93
CA ASP A 276 2.85 17.38 17.02
C ASP A 276 3.95 17.50 15.96
N ARG A 277 5.01 16.68 16.07
CA ARG A 277 6.14 16.63 15.16
C ARG A 277 6.47 15.17 14.85
N PRO A 278 5.72 14.54 13.93
CA PRO A 278 5.85 13.10 13.67
C PRO A 278 7.19 12.72 13.04
N THR A 279 7.94 13.69 12.50
CA THR A 279 9.18 13.42 11.80
C THR A 279 10.35 14.25 12.38
N PRO A 280 11.60 13.81 12.19
CA PRO A 280 12.78 14.58 12.58
C PRO A 280 13.07 15.78 11.66
N LEU A 281 12.31 15.95 10.57
CA LEU A 281 12.49 17.01 9.57
C LEU A 281 11.52 18.17 9.84
N PRO A 282 12.00 19.33 10.37
CA PRO A 282 11.12 20.46 10.72
C PRO A 282 10.28 20.98 9.55
N ASP A 283 10.88 21.09 8.36
CA ASP A 283 10.20 21.60 7.18
C ASP A 283 9.07 20.67 6.74
N VAL A 284 9.27 19.35 6.83
CA VAL A 284 8.24 18.34 6.58
C VAL A 284 7.12 18.49 7.59
N ASN A 285 7.41 18.65 8.88
CA ASN A 285 6.40 18.80 9.92
C ASN A 285 5.48 20.02 9.68
N VAL A 286 6.02 21.14 9.17
CA VAL A 286 5.23 22.33 8.79
C VAL A 286 4.24 22.01 7.67
N ILE A 287 4.67 21.26 6.67
CA ILE A 287 3.80 20.81 5.57
C ILE A 287 2.70 19.89 6.10
N LEU A 288 3.08 18.86 6.87
CA LEU A 288 2.14 17.90 7.41
C LEU A 288 1.07 18.56 8.30
N GLN A 289 1.46 19.52 9.14
CA GLN A 289 0.50 20.27 9.97
C GLN A 289 -0.51 21.07 9.14
N ARG A 290 -0.09 21.61 8.00
CA ARG A 290 -0.96 22.35 7.06
C ARG A 290 -2.03 21.46 6.44
N HIS A 291 -1.66 20.20 6.16
CA HIS A 291 -2.53 19.22 5.52
C HIS A 291 -3.24 18.27 6.50
N ARG A 292 -3.09 18.48 7.80
CA ARG A 292 -3.71 17.63 8.80
C ARG A 292 -5.22 17.83 8.82
N HIS A 293 -5.97 16.80 8.48
CA HIS A 293 -7.40 16.74 8.68
C HIS A 293 -7.71 16.42 10.15
N ARG A 294 -8.20 17.41 10.87
CA ARG A 294 -8.72 17.19 12.22
C ARG A 294 -10.15 16.69 12.06
N ALA A 295 -10.44 15.49 12.56
CA ALA A 295 -11.82 15.06 12.68
C ALA A 295 -12.60 16.14 13.45
N PRO A 296 -13.79 16.56 12.99
CA PRO A 296 -14.60 17.50 13.75
C PRO A 296 -14.85 16.89 15.14
N VAL A 297 -14.50 17.66 16.18
CA VAL A 297 -14.85 17.28 17.54
C VAL A 297 -16.37 17.42 17.63
N VAL A 298 -17.07 16.29 17.65
CA VAL A 298 -18.51 16.28 17.99
C VAL A 298 -18.60 16.58 19.48
N ILE A 299 -19.02 17.80 19.80
CA ILE A 299 -19.30 18.26 21.18
C ILE A 299 -20.70 17.78 21.54
#